data_aca6dbf52cd6a41be6805707cc1e8dd1
#
_entry.id   aca6dbf52cd6a41be6805707cc1e8dd1
#
_cell.length_a   1.000
_cell.length_b   1.000
_cell.length_c   1.000
_cell.angle_alpha   90.00
_cell.angle_beta   90.00
_cell.angle_gamma   90.00
#
_symmetry.space_group_name_H-M   'P 1'
#
loop_
_entity.id
_entity.type
_entity.pdbx_description
1 polymer ?
#
loop_
_entity_poly.entity_id
_entity_poly.type
_entity_poly.pdbx_seq_one_letter_code
_entity_poly.pdbx_strand_id
1 'polypeptide(L)'
;MSAVGLVVPAYRPDVDRLVSYLDSLRETVDPAALRVELDAPDDAVSSATARVPPDVTVSAVPYRRGKGAAVTDGFEALDTDVLAFADADGATPAASVGAVVTAVREGTAELAVGSRRHPGATVESHQTPGRRYLGDGFAWLARRLLAVDLYDYQCGAKAITAEGWGRVRQHLYEPGFAWDVELVAIAGALDLGVTELPVRWDDRPGSTVSPVRDSLRLGRALLTARHRAKRLRDSAVHTAIAARRERAPALVDQDAPDR
;
A
#
# COMPACT_ATOMS: atom_id res chain seq x y z
N MET A 1 25.14 0.48 -1.27
CA MET A 1 23.80 1.15 -1.18
C MET A 1 22.77 0.06 -1.08
N SER A 2 21.75 0.22 -0.23
CA SER A 2 20.69 -0.77 -0.08
C SER A 2 19.90 -0.89 -1.38
N ALA A 3 19.69 -2.13 -1.86
CA ALA A 3 18.91 -2.43 -3.05
C ALA A 3 17.41 -2.15 -2.80
N VAL A 4 16.75 -1.54 -3.76
CA VAL A 4 15.35 -1.15 -3.69
C VAL A 4 14.51 -1.99 -4.66
N GLY A 5 13.50 -2.66 -4.18
CA GLY A 5 12.46 -3.27 -4.99
C GLY A 5 11.18 -2.43 -4.95
N LEU A 6 10.60 -2.18 -6.12
CA LEU A 6 9.39 -1.36 -6.24
C LEU A 6 8.27 -2.14 -6.93
N VAL A 7 7.10 -2.17 -6.31
CA VAL A 7 5.89 -2.84 -6.81
C VAL A 7 4.84 -1.81 -7.21
N VAL A 8 4.23 -1.99 -8.36
CA VAL A 8 3.12 -1.18 -8.87
C VAL A 8 1.89 -2.09 -9.06
N PRO A 9 0.97 -2.15 -8.09
CA PRO A 9 -0.26 -2.93 -8.23
C PRO A 9 -1.20 -2.25 -9.22
N ALA A 10 -1.70 -2.98 -10.20
CA ALA A 10 -2.53 -2.44 -11.28
C ALA A 10 -3.78 -3.30 -11.54
N TYR A 11 -4.93 -2.63 -11.64
CA TYR A 11 -6.19 -3.23 -12.06
C TYR A 11 -6.87 -2.32 -13.07
N ARG A 12 -7.04 -2.79 -14.31
CA ARG A 12 -7.58 -1.99 -15.43
C ARG A 12 -6.89 -0.63 -15.57
N PRO A 13 -5.55 -0.61 -15.65
CA PRO A 13 -4.80 0.64 -15.74
C PRO A 13 -5.06 1.34 -17.09
N ASP A 14 -4.93 2.66 -17.07
CA ASP A 14 -4.62 3.42 -18.29
C ASP A 14 -3.17 3.09 -18.65
N VAL A 15 -2.96 2.33 -19.73
CA VAL A 15 -1.64 1.77 -20.07
C VAL A 15 -0.65 2.85 -20.46
N ASP A 16 -1.07 3.90 -21.19
CA ASP A 16 -0.18 4.99 -21.59
C ASP A 16 0.37 5.71 -20.36
N ARG A 17 -0.50 5.95 -19.40
CA ARG A 17 -0.12 6.55 -18.12
C ARG A 17 0.77 5.64 -17.30
N LEU A 18 0.43 4.36 -17.21
CA LEU A 18 1.24 3.38 -16.49
C LEU A 18 2.66 3.35 -17.04
N VAL A 19 2.84 3.22 -18.36
CA VAL A 19 4.17 3.18 -19.00
C VAL A 19 4.96 4.45 -18.69
N SER A 20 4.35 5.64 -18.89
CA SER A 20 5.01 6.91 -18.58
C SER A 20 5.40 7.04 -17.10
N TYR A 21 4.56 6.48 -16.21
CA TYR A 21 4.84 6.50 -14.78
C TYR A 21 5.97 5.53 -14.41
N LEU A 22 6.01 4.34 -15.01
CA LEU A 22 7.10 3.39 -14.82
C LEU A 22 8.44 3.99 -15.25
N ASP A 23 8.49 4.70 -16.39
CA ASP A 23 9.70 5.41 -16.82
C ASP A 23 10.13 6.46 -15.79
N SER A 24 9.19 7.26 -15.28
CA SER A 24 9.49 8.27 -14.26
C SER A 24 9.98 7.63 -12.95
N LEU A 25 9.43 6.48 -12.54
CA LEU A 25 9.88 5.74 -11.35
C LEU A 25 11.29 5.19 -11.55
N ARG A 26 11.61 4.65 -12.73
CA ARG A 26 12.94 4.15 -13.06
C ARG A 26 13.98 5.25 -12.99
N GLU A 27 13.70 6.41 -13.60
CA GLU A 27 14.62 7.55 -13.62
C GLU A 27 14.83 8.19 -12.24
N THR A 28 13.78 8.23 -11.41
CA THR A 28 13.81 8.99 -10.15
C THR A 28 14.18 8.14 -8.94
N VAL A 29 13.66 6.92 -8.85
CA VAL A 29 13.88 6.01 -7.71
C VAL A 29 15.10 5.12 -7.95
N ASP A 30 15.39 4.82 -9.22
CA ASP A 30 16.46 3.91 -9.66
C ASP A 30 16.40 2.57 -8.89
N PRO A 31 15.26 1.84 -8.97
CA PRO A 31 15.10 0.60 -8.23
C PRO A 31 15.92 -0.53 -8.87
N ALA A 32 16.53 -1.39 -8.04
CA ALA A 32 17.22 -2.60 -8.50
C ALA A 32 16.23 -3.61 -9.15
N ALA A 33 14.95 -3.56 -8.78
CA ALA A 33 13.88 -4.34 -9.38
C ALA A 33 12.57 -3.54 -9.38
N LEU A 34 11.90 -3.47 -10.53
CA LEU A 34 10.58 -2.85 -10.69
C LEU A 34 9.59 -3.89 -11.21
N ARG A 35 8.47 -4.07 -10.51
CA ARG A 35 7.43 -5.03 -10.85
C ARG A 35 6.06 -4.36 -10.98
N VAL A 36 5.31 -4.78 -11.98
CA VAL A 36 3.88 -4.51 -12.11
C VAL A 36 3.12 -5.78 -11.73
N GLU A 37 2.26 -5.70 -10.74
CA GLU A 37 1.34 -6.77 -10.35
C GLU A 37 -0.04 -6.48 -10.92
N LEU A 38 -0.39 -7.17 -12.00
CA LEU A 38 -1.55 -6.88 -12.84
C LEU A 38 -2.70 -7.87 -12.57
N ASP A 39 -3.82 -7.34 -12.10
CA ASP A 39 -5.03 -8.11 -11.79
C ASP A 39 -6.01 -8.09 -12.95
N ALA A 40 -6.47 -9.30 -13.36
CA ALA A 40 -7.54 -9.51 -14.33
C ALA A 40 -7.44 -8.59 -15.56
N PRO A 41 -6.29 -8.58 -16.30
CA PRO A 41 -6.18 -7.80 -17.51
C PRO A 41 -7.15 -8.33 -18.59
N ASP A 42 -7.78 -7.43 -19.31
CA ASP A 42 -8.43 -7.77 -20.56
C ASP A 42 -7.40 -7.91 -21.70
N ASP A 43 -7.86 -8.34 -22.90
CA ASP A 43 -6.98 -8.57 -24.04
C ASP A 43 -6.26 -7.29 -24.48
N ALA A 44 -6.90 -6.13 -24.36
CA ALA A 44 -6.32 -4.86 -24.74
C ALA A 44 -5.17 -4.47 -23.78
N VAL A 45 -5.39 -4.60 -22.47
CA VAL A 45 -4.36 -4.37 -21.44
C VAL A 45 -3.23 -5.40 -21.61
N SER A 46 -3.55 -6.69 -21.80
CA SER A 46 -2.55 -7.74 -21.98
C SER A 46 -1.66 -7.48 -23.21
N SER A 47 -2.25 -7.09 -24.32
CA SER A 47 -1.49 -6.74 -25.54
C SER A 47 -0.62 -5.49 -25.32
N ALA A 48 -1.12 -4.53 -24.57
CA ALA A 48 -0.42 -3.28 -24.31
C ALA A 48 0.75 -3.41 -23.30
N THR A 49 0.82 -4.52 -22.54
CA THR A 49 1.98 -4.80 -21.65
C THR A 49 3.30 -4.98 -22.43
N ALA A 50 3.23 -5.28 -23.72
CA ALA A 50 4.42 -5.30 -24.59
C ALA A 50 5.12 -3.92 -24.69
N ARG A 51 4.46 -2.83 -24.27
CA ARG A 51 5.00 -1.47 -24.23
C ARG A 51 5.69 -1.12 -22.91
N VAL A 52 5.56 -1.97 -21.91
CA VAL A 52 6.26 -1.83 -20.63
C VAL A 52 7.76 -2.00 -20.88
N PRO A 53 8.63 -1.19 -20.28
CA PRO A 53 10.07 -1.30 -20.43
C PRO A 53 10.58 -2.73 -20.15
N PRO A 54 11.54 -3.26 -20.92
CA PRO A 54 11.93 -4.68 -20.87
C PRO A 54 12.60 -5.10 -19.55
N ASP A 55 13.08 -4.16 -18.78
CA ASP A 55 13.67 -4.34 -17.46
C ASP A 55 12.62 -4.30 -16.32
N VAL A 56 11.35 -4.04 -16.65
CA VAL A 56 10.22 -4.10 -15.71
C VAL A 56 9.56 -5.46 -15.79
N THR A 57 9.48 -6.16 -14.68
CA THR A 57 8.78 -7.44 -14.60
C THR A 57 7.27 -7.20 -14.52
N VAL A 58 6.49 -7.82 -15.42
CA VAL A 58 5.03 -7.84 -15.36
C VAL A 58 4.55 -9.22 -14.92
N SER A 59 3.88 -9.28 -13.78
CA SER A 59 3.20 -10.47 -13.25
C SER A 59 1.70 -10.27 -13.40
N ALA A 60 1.03 -11.10 -14.17
CA ALA A 60 -0.40 -10.98 -14.44
C ALA A 60 -1.16 -12.21 -13.95
N VAL A 61 -2.31 -12.01 -13.33
CA VAL A 61 -3.23 -13.08 -12.93
C VAL A 61 -4.61 -12.86 -13.55
N PRO A 62 -5.34 -13.94 -13.93
CA PRO A 62 -6.61 -13.82 -14.65
C PRO A 62 -7.80 -13.37 -13.78
N TYR A 63 -7.58 -13.13 -12.51
CA TYR A 63 -8.61 -12.72 -11.54
C TYR A 63 -8.16 -11.50 -10.73
N ARG A 64 -9.09 -10.87 -10.02
CA ARG A 64 -8.80 -9.72 -9.16
C ARG A 64 -8.40 -10.18 -7.76
N ARG A 65 -7.10 -10.15 -7.43
CA ARG A 65 -6.57 -10.40 -6.08
C ARG A 65 -6.96 -9.28 -5.12
N GLY A 66 -6.88 -8.06 -5.60
CA GLY A 66 -6.97 -6.82 -4.83
C GLY A 66 -5.60 -6.23 -4.49
N LYS A 67 -5.56 -4.92 -4.22
CA LYS A 67 -4.33 -4.15 -4.02
C LYS A 67 -3.39 -4.80 -2.99
N GLY A 68 -3.93 -5.16 -1.82
CA GLY A 68 -3.13 -5.71 -0.72
C GLY A 68 -2.48 -7.04 -1.08
N ALA A 69 -3.23 -7.95 -1.70
CA ALA A 69 -2.69 -9.23 -2.16
C ALA A 69 -1.65 -9.03 -3.27
N ALA A 70 -1.93 -8.15 -4.24
CA ALA A 70 -0.98 -7.85 -5.32
C ALA A 70 0.34 -7.26 -4.80
N VAL A 71 0.29 -6.32 -3.84
CA VAL A 71 1.50 -5.77 -3.20
C VAL A 71 2.25 -6.86 -2.42
N THR A 72 1.52 -7.70 -1.68
CA THR A 72 2.11 -8.81 -0.91
C THR A 72 2.83 -9.79 -1.83
N ASP A 73 2.18 -10.26 -2.90
CA ASP A 73 2.80 -11.16 -3.89
C ASP A 73 4.04 -10.53 -4.55
N GLY A 74 3.94 -9.23 -4.86
CA GLY A 74 5.07 -8.49 -5.43
C GLY A 74 6.26 -8.39 -4.46
N PHE A 75 6.00 -8.12 -3.18
CA PHE A 75 7.05 -8.06 -2.16
C PHE A 75 7.71 -9.41 -1.92
N GLU A 76 6.91 -10.50 -1.88
CA GLU A 76 7.45 -11.87 -1.74
C GLU A 76 8.32 -12.31 -2.93
N ALA A 77 8.12 -11.71 -4.10
CA ALA A 77 8.90 -12.00 -5.30
C ALA A 77 10.18 -11.14 -5.45
N LEU A 78 10.46 -10.26 -4.48
CA LEU A 78 11.61 -9.37 -4.48
C LEU A 78 12.64 -9.81 -3.44
N ASP A 79 13.91 -9.81 -3.84
CA ASP A 79 15.06 -10.04 -2.95
C ASP A 79 15.90 -8.74 -2.87
N THR A 80 15.41 -7.80 -2.08
CA THR A 80 15.99 -6.45 -1.93
C THR A 80 15.92 -5.97 -0.49
N ASP A 81 16.81 -5.04 -0.10
CA ASP A 81 16.90 -4.52 1.27
C ASP A 81 15.72 -3.63 1.66
N VAL A 82 15.14 -2.95 0.66
CA VAL A 82 13.99 -2.05 0.80
C VAL A 82 12.91 -2.48 -0.17
N LEU A 83 11.71 -2.67 0.32
CA LEU A 83 10.51 -2.98 -0.45
C LEU A 83 9.61 -1.75 -0.46
N ALA A 84 9.18 -1.32 -1.64
CA ALA A 84 8.31 -0.17 -1.79
C ALA A 84 7.17 -0.46 -2.75
N PHE A 85 6.06 0.26 -2.63
CA PHE A 85 5.02 0.26 -3.65
C PHE A 85 4.53 1.66 -3.98
N ALA A 86 4.02 1.80 -5.19
CA ALA A 86 3.37 3.01 -5.68
C ALA A 86 2.09 2.65 -6.45
N ASP A 87 0.99 3.39 -6.22
CA ASP A 87 -0.27 3.17 -6.94
C ASP A 87 -0.10 3.47 -8.45
N ALA A 88 -0.66 2.63 -9.31
CA ALA A 88 -0.47 2.65 -10.77
C ALA A 88 -1.05 3.89 -11.49
N ASP A 89 -1.88 4.69 -10.82
CA ASP A 89 -2.51 5.89 -11.40
C ASP A 89 -1.56 7.09 -11.51
N GLY A 90 -0.37 7.00 -10.90
CA GLY A 90 0.62 8.06 -10.88
C GLY A 90 0.18 9.33 -10.15
N ALA A 91 -0.86 9.24 -9.30
CA ALA A 91 -1.33 10.36 -8.51
C ALA A 91 -0.29 10.84 -7.48
N THR A 92 0.59 9.94 -7.03
CA THR A 92 1.80 10.28 -6.27
C THR A 92 2.99 10.31 -7.23
N PRO A 93 3.54 11.48 -7.58
CA PRO A 93 4.67 11.60 -8.51
C PRO A 93 5.90 10.82 -8.05
N ALA A 94 6.71 10.35 -9.00
CA ALA A 94 7.91 9.55 -8.74
C ALA A 94 8.89 10.21 -7.74
N ALA A 95 9.03 11.53 -7.77
CA ALA A 95 9.86 12.27 -6.80
C ALA A 95 9.37 12.09 -5.35
N SER A 96 8.04 12.07 -5.14
CA SER A 96 7.47 11.81 -3.81
C SER A 96 7.65 10.36 -3.37
N VAL A 97 7.55 9.41 -4.30
CA VAL A 97 7.87 7.99 -4.03
C VAL A 97 9.35 7.85 -3.68
N GLY A 98 10.24 8.52 -4.43
CA GLY A 98 11.68 8.55 -4.15
C GLY A 98 12.02 9.07 -2.76
N ALA A 99 11.33 10.12 -2.30
CA ALA A 99 11.50 10.65 -0.93
C ALA A 99 11.10 9.61 0.13
N VAL A 100 9.98 8.91 -0.07
CA VAL A 100 9.52 7.84 0.83
C VAL A 100 10.52 6.68 0.87
N VAL A 101 11.02 6.25 -0.28
CA VAL A 101 12.04 5.19 -0.39
C VAL A 101 13.35 5.61 0.29
N THR A 102 13.79 6.86 0.09
CA THR A 102 15.01 7.39 0.67
C THR A 102 14.99 7.37 2.19
N ALA A 103 13.86 7.69 2.82
CA ALA A 103 13.74 7.65 4.29
C ALA A 103 14.03 6.25 4.87
N VAL A 104 13.61 5.18 4.18
CA VAL A 104 13.92 3.81 4.59
C VAL A 104 15.35 3.43 4.24
N ARG A 105 15.81 3.78 3.03
CA ARG A 105 17.15 3.46 2.54
C ARG A 105 18.27 4.09 3.40
N GLU A 106 18.00 5.26 3.95
CA GLU A 106 18.93 5.97 4.86
C GLU A 106 18.78 5.57 6.33
N GLY A 107 17.85 4.65 6.64
CA GLY A 107 17.65 4.13 7.99
C GLY A 107 16.94 5.09 8.94
N THR A 108 16.24 6.14 8.43
CA THR A 108 15.46 7.06 9.25
C THR A 108 14.11 6.46 9.66
N ALA A 109 13.66 5.40 9.00
CA ALA A 109 12.45 4.65 9.32
C ALA A 109 12.59 3.18 8.91
N GLU A 110 11.89 2.28 9.62
CA GLU A 110 11.66 0.91 9.17
C GLU A 110 10.46 0.85 8.20
N LEU A 111 9.46 1.71 8.40
CA LEU A 111 8.31 1.92 7.52
C LEU A 111 8.13 3.41 7.26
N ALA A 112 8.27 3.85 6.01
CA ALA A 112 7.96 5.20 5.57
C ALA A 112 6.61 5.23 4.84
N VAL A 113 5.77 6.20 5.19
CA VAL A 113 4.41 6.38 4.65
C VAL A 113 4.32 7.76 4.01
N GLY A 114 3.98 7.82 2.73
CA GLY A 114 3.61 9.09 2.10
C GLY A 114 2.30 9.64 2.69
N SER A 115 2.14 10.95 2.72
CA SER A 115 0.96 11.59 3.25
C SER A 115 0.52 12.78 2.42
N ARG A 116 -0.72 12.72 1.94
CA ARG A 116 -1.43 13.80 1.25
C ARG A 116 -2.01 14.81 2.24
N ARG A 117 -2.03 14.46 3.53
CA ARG A 117 -2.67 15.22 4.62
C ARG A 117 -1.67 15.84 5.58
N HIS A 118 -0.39 15.51 5.43
CA HIS A 118 0.68 16.15 6.19
C HIS A 118 0.68 17.67 5.94
N PRO A 119 0.92 18.52 6.94
CA PRO A 119 0.94 19.99 6.76
C PRO A 119 1.87 20.49 5.65
N GLY A 120 2.94 19.74 5.34
CA GLY A 120 3.87 20.04 4.25
C GLY A 120 3.50 19.43 2.90
N ALA A 121 2.36 18.72 2.79
CA ALA A 121 1.93 18.11 1.52
C ALA A 121 1.41 19.15 0.53
N THR A 122 1.66 18.92 -0.75
CA THR A 122 1.10 19.71 -1.85
C THR A 122 0.05 18.88 -2.58
N VAL A 123 -1.22 19.30 -2.50
CA VAL A 123 -2.34 18.59 -3.11
C VAL A 123 -2.95 19.44 -4.20
N GLU A 124 -2.71 19.06 -5.45
CA GLU A 124 -3.34 19.66 -6.63
C GLU A 124 -4.63 18.89 -6.91
N SER A 125 -5.74 19.29 -6.28
CA SER A 125 -6.96 18.53 -6.38
C SER A 125 -8.21 19.37 -6.56
N HIS A 126 -9.15 18.79 -7.29
CA HIS A 126 -10.55 19.21 -7.36
C HIS A 126 -11.43 18.37 -6.41
N GLN A 127 -10.88 17.90 -5.28
CA GLN A 127 -11.65 17.10 -4.32
C GLN A 127 -12.87 17.88 -3.84
N THR A 128 -14.03 17.22 -3.88
CA THR A 128 -15.24 17.77 -3.27
C THR A 128 -15.04 17.90 -1.75
N PRO A 129 -15.52 18.99 -1.11
CA PRO A 129 -15.40 19.18 0.33
C PRO A 129 -15.82 17.96 1.15
N GLY A 130 -16.87 17.25 0.73
CA GLY A 130 -17.36 16.04 1.41
C GLY A 130 -16.33 14.90 1.47
N ARG A 131 -15.57 14.66 0.40
CA ARG A 131 -14.49 13.65 0.38
C ARG A 131 -13.36 14.01 1.35
N ARG A 132 -13.04 15.28 1.45
CA ARG A 132 -12.01 15.77 2.37
C ARG A 132 -12.44 15.54 3.81
N TYR A 133 -13.66 15.95 4.20
CA TYR A 133 -14.18 15.76 5.58
C TYR A 133 -14.29 14.29 5.98
N LEU A 134 -14.76 13.40 5.09
CA LEU A 134 -14.82 11.97 5.37
C LEU A 134 -13.43 11.37 5.63
N GLY A 135 -12.46 11.78 4.84
CA GLY A 135 -11.10 11.32 5.02
C GLY A 135 -10.42 11.90 6.29
N ASP A 136 -10.71 13.15 6.66
CA ASP A 136 -10.20 13.77 7.90
C ASP A 136 -10.80 13.07 9.12
N GLY A 137 -12.10 12.77 9.08
CA GLY A 137 -12.79 11.99 10.11
C GLY A 137 -12.22 10.58 10.28
N PHE A 138 -11.91 9.91 9.16
CA PHE A 138 -11.25 8.60 9.19
C PHE A 138 -9.84 8.68 9.80
N ALA A 139 -9.02 9.64 9.38
CA ALA A 139 -7.67 9.81 9.92
C ALA A 139 -7.71 10.15 11.43
N TRP A 140 -8.65 10.98 11.86
CA TRP A 140 -8.87 11.27 13.28
C TRP A 140 -9.23 10.01 14.07
N LEU A 141 -10.15 9.18 13.55
CA LEU A 141 -10.54 7.93 14.19
C LEU A 141 -9.37 6.93 14.23
N ALA A 142 -8.63 6.81 13.15
CA ALA A 142 -7.46 5.92 13.07
C ALA A 142 -6.40 6.29 14.11
N ARG A 143 -6.07 7.58 14.27
CA ARG A 143 -5.17 8.09 15.32
C ARG A 143 -5.62 7.71 16.73
N ARG A 144 -6.93 7.68 16.98
CA ARG A 144 -7.48 7.28 18.30
C ARG A 144 -7.43 5.78 18.54
N LEU A 145 -7.44 4.99 17.49
CA LEU A 145 -7.61 3.54 17.57
C LEU A 145 -6.32 2.75 17.36
N LEU A 146 -5.37 3.29 16.61
CA LEU A 146 -4.09 2.65 16.29
C LEU A 146 -2.97 3.20 17.18
N ALA A 147 -1.84 2.50 17.20
CA ALA A 147 -0.66 2.86 17.98
C ALA A 147 0.25 3.88 17.28
N VAL A 148 0.02 4.13 15.99
CA VAL A 148 0.80 5.06 15.17
C VAL A 148 -0.06 6.29 14.87
N ASP A 149 0.49 7.47 15.09
CA ASP A 149 -0.19 8.76 14.85
C ASP A 149 0.25 9.32 13.49
N LEU A 150 -0.59 9.18 12.47
CA LEU A 150 -0.37 9.67 11.11
C LEU A 150 -1.53 10.56 10.65
N TYR A 151 -1.24 11.46 9.72
CA TYR A 151 -2.26 12.23 9.01
C TYR A 151 -2.92 11.42 7.88
N ASP A 152 -2.20 10.48 7.24
CA ASP A 152 -2.71 9.69 6.12
C ASP A 152 -2.29 8.22 6.20
N TYR A 153 -3.22 7.33 6.46
CA TYR A 153 -2.98 5.87 6.51
C TYR A 153 -3.08 5.19 5.15
N GLN A 154 -3.61 5.87 4.13
CA GLN A 154 -4.01 5.26 2.85
C GLN A 154 -3.29 5.84 1.63
N CYS A 155 -2.22 6.60 1.82
CA CYS A 155 -1.44 7.08 0.68
C CYS A 155 -0.83 5.91 -0.09
N GLY A 156 -0.94 5.95 -1.42
CA GLY A 156 -0.44 4.95 -2.33
C GLY A 156 1.08 5.00 -2.58
N ALA A 157 1.85 5.43 -1.60
CA ALA A 157 3.31 5.38 -1.61
C ALA A 157 3.80 5.00 -0.21
N LYS A 158 4.41 3.82 -0.08
CA LYS A 158 5.02 3.33 1.15
C LYS A 158 6.28 2.56 0.84
N ALA A 159 7.22 2.57 1.77
CA ALA A 159 8.42 1.75 1.73
C ALA A 159 8.69 1.14 3.10
N ILE A 160 9.21 -0.07 3.14
CA ILE A 160 9.52 -0.82 4.35
C ILE A 160 10.87 -1.52 4.18
N THR A 161 11.64 -1.68 5.25
CA THR A 161 12.84 -2.52 5.23
C THR A 161 12.47 -4.00 5.04
N ALA A 162 13.33 -4.78 4.40
CA ALA A 162 13.13 -6.24 4.28
C ALA A 162 12.96 -6.91 5.66
N GLU A 163 13.69 -6.46 6.67
CA GLU A 163 13.54 -6.92 8.05
C GLU A 163 12.15 -6.58 8.61
N GLY A 164 11.71 -5.32 8.47
CA GLY A 164 10.38 -4.87 8.88
C GLY A 164 9.27 -5.66 8.17
N TRP A 165 9.42 -5.91 6.86
CA TRP A 165 8.52 -6.77 6.10
C TRP A 165 8.46 -8.19 6.67
N GLY A 166 9.61 -8.80 6.91
CA GLY A 166 9.70 -10.13 7.53
C GLY A 166 8.92 -10.25 8.84
N ARG A 167 8.86 -9.16 9.63
CA ARG A 167 8.12 -9.10 10.91
C ARG A 167 6.61 -8.91 10.72
N VAL A 168 6.16 -8.14 9.74
CA VAL A 168 4.73 -7.79 9.57
C VAL A 168 3.97 -8.76 8.69
N ARG A 169 4.61 -9.37 7.67
CA ARG A 169 3.98 -10.14 6.59
C ARG A 169 3.02 -11.24 7.07
N GLN A 170 3.37 -11.94 8.13
CA GLN A 170 2.58 -13.03 8.70
C GLN A 170 1.34 -12.57 9.49
N HIS A 171 1.14 -11.27 9.58
CA HIS A 171 0.03 -10.64 10.31
C HIS A 171 -0.88 -9.80 9.41
N LEU A 172 -0.70 -9.88 8.09
CA LEU A 172 -1.49 -9.18 7.09
C LEU A 172 -2.50 -10.15 6.44
N TYR A 173 -3.76 -9.75 6.40
CA TYR A 173 -4.88 -10.59 5.98
C TYR A 173 -5.84 -9.86 5.03
N GLU A 174 -5.71 -8.54 4.88
CA GLU A 174 -6.61 -7.72 4.08
C GLU A 174 -6.14 -7.70 2.61
N PRO A 175 -6.85 -8.32 1.66
CA PRO A 175 -6.39 -8.37 0.27
C PRO A 175 -6.67 -7.08 -0.51
N GLY A 176 -7.52 -6.18 0.01
CA GLY A 176 -8.01 -5.00 -0.71
C GLY A 176 -7.32 -3.70 -0.32
N PHE A 177 -8.05 -2.59 -0.50
CA PHE A 177 -7.57 -1.23 -0.24
C PHE A 177 -7.30 -0.91 1.23
N ALA A 178 -7.86 -1.67 2.16
CA ALA A 178 -7.63 -1.44 3.57
C ALA A 178 -6.31 -2.08 4.07
N TRP A 179 -5.61 -2.78 3.21
CA TRP A 179 -4.27 -3.33 3.48
C TRP A 179 -3.30 -2.25 3.98
N ASP A 180 -3.36 -1.05 3.41
CA ASP A 180 -2.56 0.09 3.84
C ASP A 180 -2.74 0.41 5.33
N VAL A 181 -3.98 0.37 5.79
CA VAL A 181 -4.34 0.62 7.20
C VAL A 181 -3.88 -0.52 8.09
N GLU A 182 -4.02 -1.77 7.61
CA GLU A 182 -3.58 -2.95 8.34
C GLU A 182 -2.06 -2.97 8.48
N LEU A 183 -1.30 -2.71 7.40
CA LEU A 183 0.16 -2.62 7.44
C LEU A 183 0.63 -1.66 8.54
N VAL A 184 0.10 -0.43 8.56
CA VAL A 184 0.46 0.57 9.57
C VAL A 184 0.07 0.12 10.98
N ALA A 185 -1.11 -0.48 11.14
CA ALA A 185 -1.58 -0.96 12.45
C ALA A 185 -0.70 -2.08 13.01
N ILE A 186 -0.28 -3.02 12.15
CA ILE A 186 0.60 -4.14 12.52
C ILE A 186 2.02 -3.64 12.78
N ALA A 187 2.57 -2.77 11.92
CA ALA A 187 3.88 -2.16 12.13
C ALA A 187 3.95 -1.45 13.49
N GLY A 188 2.94 -0.66 13.82
CA GLY A 188 2.85 0.00 15.13
C GLY A 188 2.64 -0.97 16.30
N ALA A 189 1.98 -2.12 16.10
CA ALA A 189 1.83 -3.14 17.14
C ALA A 189 3.12 -3.90 17.43
N LEU A 190 3.99 -4.00 16.42
CA LEU A 190 5.31 -4.62 16.51
C LEU A 190 6.42 -3.62 16.81
N ASP A 191 6.05 -2.37 17.14
CA ASP A 191 6.96 -1.28 17.50
C ASP A 191 8.03 -0.99 16.42
N LEU A 192 7.66 -1.09 15.13
CA LEU A 192 8.50 -0.62 14.04
C LEU A 192 8.60 0.92 14.07
N GLY A 193 9.77 1.44 13.70
CA GLY A 193 9.98 2.87 13.47
C GLY A 193 9.22 3.36 12.25
N VAL A 194 8.05 4.01 12.46
CA VAL A 194 7.19 4.53 11.39
C VAL A 194 7.39 6.03 11.22
N THR A 195 7.63 6.48 10.00
CA THR A 195 7.75 7.91 9.66
C THR A 195 6.78 8.28 8.54
N GLU A 196 6.15 9.44 8.68
CA GLU A 196 5.24 10.01 7.68
C GLU A 196 5.95 11.16 6.93
N LEU A 197 5.87 11.13 5.58
CA LEU A 197 6.48 12.15 4.72
C LEU A 197 5.41 12.89 3.91
N PRO A 198 5.51 14.22 3.80
CA PRO A 198 4.64 14.97 2.91
C PRO A 198 4.90 14.57 1.46
N VAL A 199 3.82 14.34 0.70
CA VAL A 199 3.92 14.07 -0.73
C VAL A 199 3.20 15.16 -1.54
N ARG A 200 3.65 15.36 -2.77
CA ARG A 200 2.80 15.96 -3.80
C ARG A 200 1.80 14.90 -4.24
N TRP A 201 0.57 15.32 -4.46
CA TRP A 201 -0.50 14.45 -4.94
C TRP A 201 -1.35 15.18 -5.97
N ASP A 202 -1.44 14.58 -7.16
CA ASP A 202 -2.21 15.11 -8.29
C ASP A 202 -3.49 14.28 -8.42
N ASP A 203 -4.66 14.91 -8.14
CA ASP A 203 -5.94 14.21 -8.27
C ASP A 203 -6.18 13.81 -9.73
N ARG A 204 -6.47 12.54 -9.96
CA ARG A 204 -6.70 12.00 -11.29
C ARG A 204 -8.19 11.73 -11.51
N PRO A 205 -8.79 12.21 -12.62
CA PRO A 205 -10.15 11.85 -12.96
C PRO A 205 -10.25 10.35 -13.24
N GLY A 206 -11.34 9.70 -12.78
CA GLY A 206 -11.58 8.26 -13.01
C GLY A 206 -11.50 7.38 -11.76
N SER A 207 -11.33 7.96 -10.57
CA SER A 207 -11.44 7.19 -9.32
C SER A 207 -12.82 6.53 -9.18
N THR A 208 -12.84 5.19 -9.13
CA THR A 208 -14.06 4.36 -8.99
C THR A 208 -14.56 4.27 -7.53
N VAL A 209 -14.04 5.10 -6.63
CA VAL A 209 -14.33 5.06 -5.19
C VAL A 209 -15.69 5.66 -4.89
N SER A 210 -16.59 4.87 -4.30
CA SER A 210 -17.90 5.33 -3.79
C SER A 210 -17.74 5.87 -2.36
N PRO A 211 -17.91 7.18 -2.10
CA PRO A 211 -17.53 7.78 -0.81
C PRO A 211 -18.17 7.13 0.41
N VAL A 212 -19.45 6.80 0.35
CA VAL A 212 -20.19 6.26 1.51
C VAL A 212 -19.92 4.77 1.73
N ARG A 213 -19.96 3.95 0.67
CA ARG A 213 -19.71 2.50 0.78
C ARG A 213 -18.28 2.21 1.23
N ASP A 214 -17.34 2.97 0.70
CA ASP A 214 -15.93 2.75 0.99
C ASP A 214 -15.56 3.28 2.39
N SER A 215 -16.21 4.36 2.87
CA SER A 215 -16.04 4.83 4.25
C SER A 215 -16.52 3.81 5.29
N LEU A 216 -17.65 3.13 5.06
CA LEU A 216 -18.13 2.06 5.94
C LEU A 216 -17.20 0.83 5.93
N ARG A 217 -16.72 0.45 4.73
CA ARG A 217 -15.73 -0.63 4.60
C ARG A 217 -14.44 -0.31 5.33
N LEU A 218 -13.93 0.91 5.17
CA LEU A 218 -12.72 1.37 5.83
C LEU A 218 -12.88 1.44 7.35
N GLY A 219 -14.02 1.92 7.86
CA GLY A 219 -14.31 1.90 9.29
C GLY A 219 -14.29 0.49 9.88
N ARG A 220 -14.90 -0.48 9.17
CA ARG A 220 -14.88 -1.89 9.58
C ARG A 220 -13.47 -2.49 9.51
N ALA A 221 -12.72 -2.18 8.45
CA ALA A 221 -11.35 -2.63 8.30
C ALA A 221 -10.43 -2.04 9.38
N LEU A 222 -10.59 -0.77 9.74
CA LEU A 222 -9.87 -0.14 10.84
C LEU A 222 -10.10 -0.87 12.18
N LEU A 223 -11.35 -1.22 12.49
CA LEU A 223 -11.66 -1.98 13.70
C LEU A 223 -11.04 -3.39 13.67
N THR A 224 -11.02 -4.02 12.50
CA THR A 224 -10.39 -5.33 12.30
C THR A 224 -8.87 -5.25 12.46
N ALA A 225 -8.23 -4.27 11.81
CA ALA A 225 -6.80 -4.01 11.92
C ALA A 225 -6.39 -3.71 13.38
N ARG A 226 -7.17 -2.85 14.08
CA ARG A 226 -6.99 -2.61 15.51
C ARG A 226 -7.10 -3.89 16.34
N HIS A 227 -8.10 -4.73 16.07
CA HIS A 227 -8.28 -5.99 16.79
C HIS A 227 -7.06 -6.90 16.62
N ARG A 228 -6.54 -7.03 15.40
CA ARG A 228 -5.33 -7.82 15.10
C ARG A 228 -4.11 -7.24 15.79
N ALA A 229 -3.89 -5.94 15.70
CA ALA A 229 -2.81 -5.21 16.36
C ALA A 229 -2.83 -5.37 17.90
N LYS A 230 -4.02 -5.27 18.51
CA LYS A 230 -4.17 -5.46 19.97
C LYS A 230 -3.90 -6.90 20.41
N ARG A 231 -4.16 -7.88 19.56
CA ARG A 231 -3.79 -9.28 19.85
C ARG A 231 -2.27 -9.47 19.87
N LEU A 232 -1.55 -8.84 18.96
CA LEU A 232 -0.08 -8.90 18.93
C LEU A 232 0.56 -8.26 20.18
N ARG A 233 -0.15 -7.32 20.80
CA ARG A 233 0.25 -6.70 22.08
C ARG A 233 -0.33 -7.41 23.31
N ASP A 234 -0.64 -8.71 23.21
CA ASP A 234 -1.11 -9.58 24.31
C ASP A 234 -2.34 -9.08 25.07
N SER A 235 -3.25 -8.39 24.37
CA SER A 235 -4.53 -7.98 24.95
C SER A 235 -5.44 -9.18 25.21
N ALA A 236 -5.61 -9.58 26.48
CA ALA A 236 -6.41 -10.73 26.89
C ALA A 236 -7.84 -10.70 26.33
N VAL A 237 -8.48 -9.53 26.28
CA VAL A 237 -9.83 -9.35 25.72
C VAL A 237 -9.85 -9.70 24.23
N HIS A 238 -8.90 -9.18 23.46
CA HIS A 238 -8.85 -9.42 22.01
C HIS A 238 -8.44 -10.85 21.69
N THR A 239 -7.62 -11.49 22.52
CA THR A 239 -7.25 -12.91 22.40
C THR A 239 -8.44 -13.81 22.68
N ALA A 240 -9.25 -13.54 23.73
CA ALA A 240 -10.45 -14.29 24.03
C ALA A 240 -11.53 -14.18 22.93
N ILE A 241 -11.68 -13.01 22.30
CA ILE A 241 -12.58 -12.83 21.15
C ILE A 241 -12.11 -13.67 19.95
N ALA A 242 -10.81 -13.70 19.71
CA ALA A 242 -10.22 -14.42 18.57
C ALA A 242 -10.28 -15.96 18.73
N ALA A 243 -10.23 -16.48 19.94
CA ALA A 243 -10.33 -17.92 20.21
C ALA A 243 -11.68 -18.53 19.75
N ARG A 244 -12.70 -17.70 19.50
CA ARG A 244 -14.03 -18.11 19.05
C ARG A 244 -14.23 -18.04 17.53
N ARG A 245 -13.20 -17.66 16.77
CA ARG A 245 -13.29 -17.50 15.30
C ARG A 245 -12.21 -18.31 14.62
N GLU A 246 -12.57 -19.02 13.54
CA GLU A 246 -11.60 -19.61 12.63
C GLU A 246 -10.67 -18.53 12.07
N ARG A 247 -9.37 -18.85 12.01
CA ARG A 247 -8.36 -17.95 11.45
C ARG A 247 -8.25 -18.19 9.95
N ALA A 248 -8.51 -17.15 9.16
CA ALA A 248 -8.01 -17.15 7.79
C ALA A 248 -6.47 -17.17 7.81
N PRO A 249 -5.79 -17.83 6.87
CA PRO A 249 -4.33 -17.74 6.72
C PRO A 249 -3.92 -16.30 6.38
N ALA A 250 -2.69 -15.92 6.74
CA ALA A 250 -2.11 -14.66 6.30
C ALA A 250 -1.99 -14.61 4.77
N LEU A 251 -1.90 -13.42 4.16
CA LEU A 251 -1.81 -13.29 2.71
C LEU A 251 -0.63 -14.08 2.13
N VAL A 252 0.50 -14.09 2.82
CA VAL A 252 1.71 -14.84 2.42
C VAL A 252 1.56 -16.36 2.49
N ASP A 253 0.57 -16.86 3.22
CA ASP A 253 0.29 -18.29 3.41
C ASP A 253 -0.93 -18.75 2.58
N GLN A 254 -1.55 -17.84 1.80
CA GLN A 254 -2.66 -18.17 0.93
C GLN A 254 -2.11 -18.73 -0.38
N ASP A 255 -2.41 -19.99 -0.67
CA ASP A 255 -2.20 -20.53 -1.99
C ASP A 255 -2.99 -19.69 -2.99
N ALA A 256 -2.35 -19.33 -4.12
CA ALA A 256 -3.10 -18.73 -5.20
C ALA A 256 -4.26 -19.69 -5.56
N PRO A 257 -5.50 -19.19 -5.64
CA PRO A 257 -6.62 -20.05 -6.03
C PRO A 257 -6.25 -20.76 -7.32
N ASP A 258 -6.56 -22.05 -7.41
CA ASP A 258 -6.20 -22.94 -8.53
C ASP A 258 -6.26 -22.19 -9.86
N ARG A 259 -5.08 -21.99 -10.42
CA ARG A 259 -4.78 -21.11 -11.55
C ARG A 259 -5.14 -21.77 -12.86
#